data_944a27aebfa71c6187ff0e511619d71e
#
_entry.id   944a27aebfa71c6187ff0e511619d71e
#
_cell.length_a   1.000
_cell.length_b   1.000
_cell.length_c   1.000
_cell.angle_alpha   90.00
_cell.angle_beta   90.00
_cell.angle_gamma   90.00
#
_symmetry.space_group_name_H-M   'P 1'
#
loop_
_entity.id
_entity.type
_entity.pdbx_description
1 polymer ?
#
loop_
_entity_poly.entity_id
_entity_poly.type
_entity_poly.pdbx_seq_one_letter_code
_entity_poly.pdbx_strand_id
1 'polypeptide(L)'
;MLKSGPRLTAFMSQDPAMIQAYNEGKDLYCVIAASMFSNKYEDNLEFYPEGTEIELDGKKIICGHKTHLHKAGKERRSAAKTMLLAILYGMSAATAGARMGKSADQGQELMDNFFSKFPRVKQLIDDSKSFLKKHGYVEDWAGRRRHLPEMNLPAYEIKFKDETLNESLGFNPFLSCTNREASDPTLDKWRAELNKEIQKYNNKMRRVKSNFIDGDEIHNSTYQSLAKRALEDGVLILANTGRRAQAERQCLNARIQGGAASLTKLAMVNIHRSKELKDLMAKLIITVHDEVLVECPEIYADEVEKLLPQVMIDTAKPYITVPMSCDPYNVSRWYCDEAGVSIRDEFKKLEKKGIERDEALKIVISNHPEFPESSIIDTITTGNDLEF
;
A
#
# COMPACT_ATOMS: atom_id res chain seq x y z
N MET A 1 -15.53 -2.15 3.92
CA MET A 1 -14.13 -2.16 3.40
C MET A 1 -13.35 -3.36 3.96
N LEU A 2 -12.72 -4.17 3.10
CA LEU A 2 -11.97 -5.37 3.51
C LEU A 2 -10.51 -5.00 3.81
N LYS A 3 -10.06 -5.11 5.06
CA LYS A 3 -8.68 -4.78 5.45
C LYS A 3 -7.70 -5.88 5.02
N SER A 4 -7.33 -5.92 3.74
CA SER A 4 -6.62 -7.06 3.13
C SER A 4 -5.10 -6.91 3.04
N GLY A 5 -4.54 -5.74 2.70
CA GLY A 5 -3.13 -5.57 2.37
C GLY A 5 -2.12 -6.11 3.40
N PRO A 6 -2.09 -5.62 4.64
CA PRO A 6 -1.17 -6.13 5.66
C PRO A 6 -1.42 -7.59 6.05
N ARG A 7 -2.68 -8.07 6.00
CA ARG A 7 -3.03 -9.47 6.26
C ARG A 7 -2.52 -10.40 5.16
N LEU A 8 -2.63 -9.98 3.90
CA LEU A 8 -2.04 -10.70 2.77
C LEU A 8 -0.52 -10.71 2.84
N THR A 9 0.10 -9.64 3.33
CA THR A 9 1.55 -9.63 3.60
C THR A 9 1.91 -10.69 4.65
N ALA A 10 1.20 -10.77 5.75
CA ALA A 10 1.41 -11.79 6.78
C ALA A 10 1.20 -13.21 6.23
N PHE A 11 0.12 -13.41 5.46
CA PHE A 11 -0.19 -14.68 4.81
C PHE A 11 0.90 -15.09 3.79
N MET A 12 1.28 -14.21 2.88
CA MET A 12 2.24 -14.55 1.83
C MET A 12 3.68 -14.69 2.36
N SER A 13 4.06 -13.92 3.38
CA SER A 13 5.38 -14.04 4.01
C SER A 13 5.48 -15.22 4.97
N GLN A 14 4.35 -15.71 5.49
CA GLN A 14 4.31 -16.68 6.58
C GLN A 14 5.16 -16.21 7.78
N ASP A 15 5.15 -14.90 8.05
CA ASP A 15 5.90 -14.34 9.16
C ASP A 15 5.19 -14.64 10.48
N PRO A 16 5.81 -15.41 11.39
CA PRO A 16 5.13 -15.87 12.61
C PRO A 16 4.73 -14.73 13.53
N ALA A 17 5.52 -13.66 13.61
CA ALA A 17 5.20 -12.52 14.47
C ALA A 17 3.99 -11.72 13.93
N MET A 18 3.86 -11.58 12.60
CA MET A 18 2.67 -10.96 12.00
C MET A 18 1.43 -11.82 12.18
N ILE A 19 1.54 -13.13 11.94
CA ILE A 19 0.42 -14.08 12.08
C ILE A 19 -0.04 -14.10 13.54
N GLN A 20 0.88 -14.19 14.49
CA GLN A 20 0.57 -14.17 15.92
C GLN A 20 -0.18 -12.89 16.31
N ALA A 21 0.27 -11.72 15.85
CA ALA A 21 -0.40 -10.45 16.14
C ALA A 21 -1.87 -10.47 15.68
N TYR A 22 -2.17 -11.01 14.51
CA TYR A 22 -3.53 -11.13 14.02
C TYR A 22 -4.36 -12.17 14.78
N ASN A 23 -3.78 -13.30 15.13
CA ASN A 23 -4.47 -14.35 15.93
C ASN A 23 -4.81 -13.87 17.36
N GLU A 24 -3.95 -13.00 17.92
CA GLU A 24 -4.19 -12.38 19.23
C GLU A 24 -5.11 -11.15 19.15
N GLY A 25 -5.63 -10.80 17.97
CA GLY A 25 -6.47 -9.62 17.78
C GLY A 25 -5.76 -8.27 17.97
N LYS A 26 -4.43 -8.27 17.96
CA LYS A 26 -3.62 -7.05 18.13
C LYS A 26 -3.61 -6.19 16.87
N ASP A 27 -3.49 -4.88 17.06
CA ASP A 27 -3.23 -3.95 15.97
C ASP A 27 -1.79 -4.14 15.47
N LEU A 28 -1.65 -4.63 14.22
CA LEU A 28 -0.34 -4.90 13.63
C LEU A 28 0.53 -3.65 13.58
N TYR A 29 -0.04 -2.47 13.33
CA TYR A 29 0.76 -1.23 13.30
C TYR A 29 1.34 -0.88 14.67
N CYS A 30 0.62 -1.17 15.76
CA CYS A 30 1.16 -1.01 17.11
C CYS A 30 2.27 -2.04 17.41
N VAL A 31 2.15 -3.27 16.91
CA VAL A 31 3.21 -4.29 17.02
C VAL A 31 4.45 -3.88 16.23
N ILE A 32 4.27 -3.36 15.03
CA ILE A 32 5.37 -2.82 14.20
C ILE A 32 6.03 -1.62 14.90
N ALA A 33 5.24 -0.68 15.44
CA ALA A 33 5.75 0.48 16.14
C ALA A 33 6.57 0.08 17.37
N ALA A 34 6.10 -0.91 18.15
CA ALA A 34 6.85 -1.43 19.28
C ALA A 34 8.24 -1.95 18.89
N SER A 35 8.34 -2.63 17.73
CA SER A 35 9.62 -3.07 17.20
C SER A 35 10.48 -1.91 16.68
N MET A 36 9.90 -0.98 15.92
CA MET A 36 10.62 0.15 15.33
C MET A 36 11.22 1.10 16.38
N PHE A 37 10.46 1.35 17.44
CA PHE A 37 10.83 2.31 18.49
C PHE A 37 11.35 1.65 19.77
N SER A 38 11.52 0.32 19.77
CA SER A 38 12.04 -0.47 20.91
C SER A 38 11.28 -0.19 22.23
N ASN A 39 9.94 -0.13 22.16
CA ASN A 39 9.04 0.13 23.27
C ASN A 39 7.95 -0.94 23.41
N LYS A 40 7.04 -0.80 24.37
CA LYS A 40 5.96 -1.76 24.59
C LYS A 40 4.82 -1.54 23.60
N TYR A 41 4.03 -2.58 23.37
CA TYR A 41 2.84 -2.53 22.50
C TYR A 41 1.86 -1.44 22.94
N GLU A 42 1.60 -1.35 24.25
CA GLU A 42 0.65 -0.41 24.86
C GLU A 42 1.02 1.05 24.62
N ASP A 43 2.33 1.35 24.52
CA ASP A 43 2.85 2.71 24.26
C ASP A 43 2.47 3.22 22.86
N ASN A 44 2.04 2.32 21.95
CA ASN A 44 1.75 2.63 20.56
C ASN A 44 0.25 2.59 20.23
N LEU A 45 -0.61 2.39 21.22
CA LEU A 45 -2.05 2.45 21.05
C LEU A 45 -2.50 3.89 20.77
N GLU A 46 -3.53 4.05 19.96
CA GLU A 46 -4.11 5.36 19.65
C GLU A 46 -4.85 5.98 20.85
N PHE A 47 -5.37 5.11 21.73
CA PHE A 47 -6.00 5.50 22.98
C PHE A 47 -5.29 4.81 24.15
N TYR A 48 -5.25 5.47 25.29
CA TYR A 48 -4.75 4.83 26.51
C TYR A 48 -5.60 3.61 26.85
N PRO A 49 -4.99 2.51 27.31
CA PRO A 49 -5.73 1.35 27.80
C PRO A 49 -6.71 1.73 28.92
N GLU A 50 -7.85 1.05 28.95
CA GLU A 50 -8.82 1.20 30.04
C GLU A 50 -8.17 0.90 31.38
N GLY A 51 -8.46 1.72 32.39
CA GLY A 51 -7.86 1.62 33.72
C GLY A 51 -6.48 2.28 33.85
N THR A 52 -5.90 2.85 32.79
CA THR A 52 -4.64 3.61 32.87
C THR A 52 -4.86 4.94 33.59
N GLU A 53 -4.03 5.24 34.59
CA GLU A 53 -4.00 6.55 35.25
C GLU A 53 -3.15 7.52 34.41
N ILE A 54 -3.72 8.64 34.01
CA ILE A 54 -3.02 9.72 33.30
C ILE A 54 -3.22 11.03 34.06
N GLU A 55 -2.31 11.98 33.89
CA GLU A 55 -2.45 13.34 34.38
C GLU A 55 -2.90 14.26 33.24
N LEU A 56 -4.06 14.89 33.39
CA LEU A 56 -4.61 15.87 32.46
C LEU A 56 -4.97 17.13 33.23
N ASP A 57 -4.45 18.27 32.82
CA ASP A 57 -4.67 19.59 33.47
C ASP A 57 -4.42 19.59 34.99
N GLY A 58 -3.38 18.85 35.42
CA GLY A 58 -3.00 18.72 36.83
C GLY A 58 -3.90 17.81 37.67
N LYS A 59 -4.82 17.07 37.05
CA LYS A 59 -5.70 16.08 37.69
C LYS A 59 -5.38 14.67 37.23
N LYS A 60 -5.37 13.73 38.19
CA LYS A 60 -5.25 12.30 37.88
C LYS A 60 -6.62 11.77 37.44
N ILE A 61 -6.64 11.15 36.27
CA ILE A 61 -7.85 10.61 35.64
C ILE A 61 -7.58 9.16 35.28
N ILE A 62 -8.56 8.29 35.53
CA ILE A 62 -8.54 6.89 35.07
C ILE A 62 -9.21 6.85 33.70
N CYS A 63 -8.48 6.34 32.70
CA CYS A 63 -8.98 6.21 31.34
C CYS A 63 -10.07 5.14 31.22
N GLY A 64 -11.19 5.49 30.62
CA GLY A 64 -12.20 4.54 30.18
C GLY A 64 -11.89 3.97 28.78
N HIS A 65 -12.77 3.12 28.27
CA HIS A 65 -12.60 2.52 26.95
C HIS A 65 -12.62 3.58 25.83
N LYS A 66 -11.49 3.79 25.17
CA LYS A 66 -11.28 4.77 24.08
C LYS A 66 -11.69 6.21 24.41
N THR A 67 -11.55 6.61 25.67
CA THR A 67 -11.96 7.96 26.10
C THR A 67 -10.86 9.00 25.98
N HIS A 68 -9.59 8.60 26.10
CA HIS A 68 -8.46 9.51 26.11
C HIS A 68 -7.43 9.15 25.03
N LEU A 69 -7.19 10.10 24.13
CA LEU A 69 -6.28 9.95 23.01
C LEU A 69 -4.82 9.92 23.51
N HIS A 70 -4.08 8.88 23.13
CA HIS A 70 -2.63 8.77 23.35
C HIS A 70 -1.86 9.34 22.15
N LYS A 71 -1.68 10.66 22.11
CA LYS A 71 -1.10 11.38 20.97
C LYS A 71 0.22 10.77 20.47
N ALA A 72 1.17 10.51 21.39
CA ALA A 72 2.45 9.90 21.03
C ALA A 72 2.30 8.46 20.49
N GLY A 73 1.35 7.69 21.01
CA GLY A 73 1.01 6.35 20.49
C GLY A 73 0.44 6.43 19.09
N LYS A 74 -0.50 7.34 18.83
CA LYS A 74 -1.08 7.59 17.51
C LYS A 74 -0.01 7.97 16.47
N GLU A 75 0.93 8.85 16.84
CA GLU A 75 2.04 9.25 15.97
C GLU A 75 2.97 8.07 15.63
N ARG A 76 3.35 7.24 16.60
CA ARG A 76 4.18 6.05 16.38
C ARG A 76 3.45 4.99 15.55
N ARG A 77 2.17 4.76 15.82
CA ARG A 77 1.33 3.88 15.01
C ARG A 77 1.23 4.36 13.55
N SER A 78 1.07 5.67 13.33
CA SER A 78 1.06 6.28 12.00
C SER A 78 2.40 6.13 11.28
N ALA A 79 3.52 6.32 12.00
CA ALA A 79 4.85 6.09 11.45
C ALA A 79 5.05 4.62 11.05
N ALA A 80 4.59 3.67 11.85
CA ALA A 80 4.63 2.24 11.54
C ALA A 80 3.78 1.88 10.30
N LYS A 81 2.59 2.48 10.15
CA LYS A 81 1.77 2.36 8.94
C LYS A 81 2.53 2.88 7.71
N THR A 82 3.15 4.04 7.83
CA THR A 82 3.94 4.65 6.75
C THR A 82 5.14 3.77 6.38
N MET A 83 5.86 3.20 7.38
CA MET A 83 6.98 2.29 7.15
C MET A 83 6.54 1.00 6.43
N LEU A 84 5.49 0.34 6.90
CA LEU A 84 4.99 -0.87 6.25
C LEU A 84 4.58 -0.60 4.80
N LEU A 85 3.85 0.49 4.56
CA LEU A 85 3.48 0.88 3.19
C LEU A 85 4.72 1.20 2.35
N ALA A 86 5.71 1.92 2.89
CA ALA A 86 6.96 2.20 2.20
C ALA A 86 7.68 0.92 1.76
N ILE A 87 7.76 -0.08 2.64
CA ILE A 87 8.34 -1.40 2.35
C ILE A 87 7.55 -2.11 1.25
N LEU A 88 6.23 -2.15 1.34
CA LEU A 88 5.37 -2.80 0.33
C LEU A 88 5.46 -2.14 -1.05
N TYR A 89 5.67 -0.82 -1.09
CA TYR A 89 5.90 -0.08 -2.34
C TYR A 89 7.37 -0.03 -2.78
N GLY A 90 8.27 -0.73 -2.09
CA GLY A 90 9.69 -0.82 -2.43
C GLY A 90 10.43 0.52 -2.31
N MET A 91 10.01 1.40 -1.41
CA MET A 91 10.70 2.66 -1.16
C MET A 91 12.04 2.40 -0.46
N SER A 92 13.02 3.27 -0.69
CA SER A 92 14.26 3.25 0.08
C SER A 92 14.04 3.72 1.52
N ALA A 93 14.90 3.30 2.43
CA ALA A 93 14.88 3.74 3.82
C ALA A 93 14.98 5.27 3.97
N ALA A 94 15.78 5.92 3.14
CA ALA A 94 15.87 7.39 3.09
C ALA A 94 14.54 8.05 2.71
N THR A 95 13.84 7.51 1.69
CA THR A 95 12.53 8.03 1.27
C THR A 95 11.47 7.79 2.34
N ALA A 96 11.48 6.61 2.98
CA ALA A 96 10.58 6.30 4.09
C ALA A 96 10.84 7.20 5.31
N GLY A 97 12.12 7.43 5.66
CA GLY A 97 12.53 8.34 6.72
C GLY A 97 12.04 9.77 6.47
N ALA A 98 12.26 10.31 5.27
CA ALA A 98 11.82 11.65 4.90
C ALA A 98 10.28 11.84 5.04
N ARG A 99 9.48 10.83 4.67
CA ARG A 99 8.01 10.86 4.87
C ARG A 99 7.59 10.89 6.34
N MET A 100 8.44 10.44 7.24
CA MET A 100 8.22 10.46 8.69
C MET A 100 8.91 11.64 9.38
N GLY A 101 9.47 12.59 8.61
CA GLY A 101 10.24 13.72 9.15
C GLY A 101 11.57 13.32 9.80
N LYS A 102 12.19 12.22 9.34
CA LYS A 102 13.42 11.66 9.88
C LYS A 102 14.57 11.69 8.86
N SER A 103 15.81 11.65 9.35
CA SER A 103 17.00 11.55 8.51
C SER A 103 17.08 10.20 7.77
N ALA A 104 17.95 10.10 6.78
CA ALA A 104 18.19 8.84 6.05
C ALA A 104 18.69 7.73 6.98
N ASP A 105 19.60 8.05 7.90
CA ASP A 105 20.16 7.10 8.86
C ASP A 105 19.10 6.61 9.84
N GLN A 106 18.27 7.50 10.36
CA GLN A 106 17.14 7.13 11.20
C GLN A 106 16.11 6.28 10.44
N GLY A 107 15.85 6.60 9.17
CA GLY A 107 15.00 5.79 8.31
C GLY A 107 15.55 4.38 8.11
N GLN A 108 16.89 4.24 7.95
CA GLN A 108 17.56 2.95 7.84
C GLN A 108 17.46 2.15 9.13
N GLU A 109 17.74 2.75 10.27
CA GLU A 109 17.62 2.12 11.59
C GLU A 109 16.21 1.57 11.84
N LEU A 110 15.17 2.37 11.56
CA LEU A 110 13.77 1.93 11.71
C LEU A 110 13.42 0.77 10.78
N MET A 111 13.95 0.78 9.56
CA MET A 111 13.74 -0.31 8.59
C MET A 111 14.47 -1.59 9.00
N ASP A 112 15.69 -1.48 9.54
CA ASP A 112 16.46 -2.60 10.05
C ASP A 112 15.79 -3.23 11.27
N ASN A 113 15.27 -2.40 12.19
CA ASN A 113 14.49 -2.85 13.33
C ASN A 113 13.20 -3.59 12.88
N PHE A 114 12.53 -3.09 11.84
CA PHE A 114 11.39 -3.78 11.25
C PHE A 114 11.79 -5.16 10.71
N PHE A 115 12.82 -5.27 9.88
CA PHE A 115 13.23 -6.54 9.29
C PHE A 115 13.84 -7.51 10.30
N SER A 116 14.44 -7.01 11.38
CA SER A 116 14.87 -7.85 12.52
C SER A 116 13.69 -8.58 13.17
N LYS A 117 12.56 -7.90 13.30
CA LYS A 117 11.33 -8.48 13.88
C LYS A 117 10.55 -9.34 12.89
N PHE A 118 10.55 -8.94 11.60
CA PHE A 118 9.78 -9.58 10.53
C PHE A 118 10.68 -10.09 9.40
N PRO A 119 11.59 -11.05 9.67
CA PRO A 119 12.59 -11.50 8.69
C PRO A 119 11.97 -12.20 7.47
N ARG A 120 10.80 -12.84 7.65
CA ARG A 120 10.09 -13.51 6.54
C ARG A 120 9.52 -12.51 5.53
N VAL A 121 9.22 -11.29 5.93
CA VAL A 121 8.80 -10.22 4.99
C VAL A 121 9.98 -9.85 4.08
N LYS A 122 11.21 -9.74 4.63
CA LYS A 122 12.40 -9.50 3.82
C LYS A 122 12.64 -10.63 2.82
N GLN A 123 12.52 -11.88 3.28
CA GLN A 123 12.62 -13.05 2.41
C GLN A 123 11.60 -13.02 1.27
N LEU A 124 10.33 -12.70 1.56
CA LEU A 124 9.29 -12.57 0.54
C LEU A 124 9.64 -11.52 -0.53
N ILE A 125 10.27 -10.40 -0.13
CA ILE A 125 10.75 -9.37 -1.06
C ILE A 125 11.82 -9.95 -1.98
N ASP A 126 12.84 -10.58 -1.40
CA ASP A 126 14.00 -11.10 -2.14
C ASP A 126 13.59 -12.26 -3.08
N ASP A 127 12.72 -13.15 -2.63
CA ASP A 127 12.14 -14.23 -3.44
C ASP A 127 11.29 -13.68 -4.59
N SER A 128 10.49 -12.63 -4.33
CA SER A 128 9.69 -11.98 -5.38
C SER A 128 10.54 -11.34 -6.47
N LYS A 129 11.65 -10.69 -6.09
CA LYS A 129 12.61 -10.12 -7.04
C LYS A 129 13.32 -11.20 -7.84
N SER A 130 13.74 -12.30 -7.18
CA SER A 130 14.41 -13.43 -7.83
C SER A 130 13.46 -14.12 -8.81
N PHE A 131 12.21 -14.32 -8.44
CA PHE A 131 11.18 -14.88 -9.31
C PHE A 131 10.91 -13.98 -10.52
N LEU A 132 10.78 -12.65 -10.29
CA LEU A 132 10.59 -11.68 -11.37
C LEU A 132 11.76 -11.72 -12.38
N LYS A 133 12.99 -11.74 -11.89
CA LYS A 133 14.18 -11.82 -12.75
C LYS A 133 14.18 -13.06 -13.64
N LYS A 134 13.74 -14.19 -13.09
CA LYS A 134 13.70 -15.47 -13.81
C LYS A 134 12.57 -15.57 -14.82
N HIS A 135 11.38 -15.03 -14.48
CA HIS A 135 10.15 -15.30 -15.22
C HIS A 135 9.56 -14.08 -15.96
N GLY A 136 9.98 -12.85 -15.64
CA GLY A 136 9.47 -11.62 -16.24
C GLY A 136 8.06 -11.22 -15.75
N TYR A 137 7.52 -11.94 -14.76
CA TYR A 137 6.24 -11.67 -14.12
C TYR A 137 6.28 -12.07 -12.64
N VAL A 138 5.28 -11.63 -11.89
CA VAL A 138 4.99 -12.12 -10.53
C VAL A 138 3.57 -12.64 -10.46
N GLU A 139 3.29 -13.48 -9.47
CA GLU A 139 1.97 -14.08 -9.23
C GLU A 139 1.45 -13.69 -7.85
N ASP A 140 0.14 -13.41 -7.76
CA ASP A 140 -0.55 -13.29 -6.50
C ASP A 140 -0.89 -14.69 -5.91
N TRP A 141 -1.53 -14.71 -4.75
CA TRP A 141 -1.93 -15.97 -4.08
C TRP A 141 -2.93 -16.81 -4.89
N ALA A 142 -3.66 -16.18 -5.81
CA ALA A 142 -4.65 -16.85 -6.68
C ALA A 142 -4.04 -17.28 -8.03
N GLY A 143 -2.73 -17.13 -8.23
CA GLY A 143 -2.02 -17.48 -9.46
C GLY A 143 -2.21 -16.47 -10.60
N ARG A 144 -2.76 -15.27 -10.35
CA ARG A 144 -2.86 -14.22 -11.37
C ARG A 144 -1.51 -13.57 -11.59
N ARG A 145 -1.14 -13.43 -12.85
CA ARG A 145 0.16 -12.90 -13.28
C ARG A 145 0.13 -11.41 -13.53
N ARG A 146 1.14 -10.73 -13.00
CA ARG A 146 1.49 -9.36 -13.37
C ARG A 146 2.82 -9.37 -14.11
N HIS A 147 2.78 -9.14 -15.42
CA HIS A 147 3.99 -9.01 -16.23
C HIS A 147 4.67 -7.68 -15.95
N LEU A 148 5.99 -7.73 -15.81
CA LEU A 148 6.88 -6.57 -15.59
C LEU A 148 8.06 -6.71 -16.56
N PRO A 149 7.82 -6.51 -17.87
CA PRO A 149 8.81 -6.76 -18.92
C PRO A 149 10.05 -5.86 -18.79
N GLU A 150 9.92 -4.73 -18.10
CA GLU A 150 11.01 -3.80 -17.85
C GLU A 150 12.17 -4.46 -17.08
N MET A 151 11.90 -5.52 -16.32
CA MET A 151 12.93 -6.26 -15.58
C MET A 151 13.95 -6.91 -16.52
N ASN A 152 13.51 -7.32 -17.71
CA ASN A 152 14.34 -8.02 -18.70
C ASN A 152 14.94 -7.09 -19.77
N LEU A 153 14.74 -5.76 -19.62
CA LEU A 153 15.39 -4.79 -20.49
C LEU A 153 16.93 -4.91 -20.34
N PRO A 154 17.70 -4.70 -21.41
CA PRO A 154 19.14 -4.52 -21.29
C PRO A 154 19.45 -3.29 -20.42
N ALA A 155 20.61 -3.26 -19.76
CA ALA A 155 20.99 -2.09 -18.94
C ALA A 155 21.02 -0.82 -19.77
N TYR A 156 21.39 -0.92 -21.03
CA TYR A 156 21.41 0.18 -21.97
C TYR A 156 20.73 -0.21 -23.29
N GLU A 157 19.98 0.73 -23.82
CA GLU A 157 19.37 0.65 -25.14
C GLU A 157 20.08 1.65 -26.06
N ILE A 158 20.41 1.21 -27.28
CA ILE A 158 21.07 2.04 -28.30
C ILE A 158 20.14 2.15 -29.48
N LYS A 159 19.76 3.38 -29.82
CA LYS A 159 18.86 3.69 -30.94
C LYS A 159 19.25 4.99 -31.62
N PHE A 160 18.77 5.23 -32.83
CA PHE A 160 18.91 6.53 -33.45
C PHE A 160 18.08 7.59 -32.72
N LYS A 161 18.54 8.85 -32.78
CA LYS A 161 17.76 10.00 -32.33
C LYS A 161 16.57 10.24 -33.25
N ASP A 162 16.73 9.95 -34.54
CA ASP A 162 15.66 10.03 -35.54
C ASP A 162 14.75 8.79 -35.41
N GLU A 163 13.50 9.00 -35.10
CA GLU A 163 12.52 7.93 -34.92
C GLU A 163 12.17 7.22 -36.22
N THR A 164 12.25 7.89 -37.37
CA THR A 164 11.98 7.28 -38.67
C THR A 164 13.00 6.20 -39.03
N LEU A 165 14.26 6.42 -38.67
CA LEU A 165 15.34 5.41 -38.80
C LEU A 165 15.10 4.21 -37.90
N ASN A 166 14.61 4.44 -36.68
CA ASN A 166 14.30 3.34 -35.75
C ASN A 166 13.10 2.50 -36.25
N GLU A 167 12.07 3.13 -36.80
CA GLU A 167 10.91 2.43 -37.40
C GLU A 167 11.35 1.54 -38.55
N SER A 168 12.25 2.00 -39.41
CA SER A 168 12.79 1.22 -40.52
C SER A 168 13.56 -0.03 -40.07
N LEU A 169 14.10 0.00 -38.86
CA LEU A 169 14.82 -1.11 -38.20
C LEU A 169 13.90 -2.01 -37.34
N GLY A 170 12.59 -1.82 -37.39
CA GLY A 170 11.61 -2.62 -36.61
C GLY A 170 11.54 -2.25 -35.13
N PHE A 171 11.81 -0.99 -34.79
CA PHE A 171 11.61 -0.50 -33.42
C PHE A 171 10.13 -0.59 -33.03
N ASN A 172 9.84 -1.24 -31.92
CA ASN A 172 8.50 -1.32 -31.38
C ASN A 172 8.30 -0.25 -30.28
N PRO A 173 7.55 0.85 -30.54
CA PRO A 173 7.33 1.90 -29.58
C PRO A 173 6.56 1.46 -28.33
N PHE A 174 5.72 0.43 -28.44
CA PHE A 174 4.94 -0.11 -27.32
C PHE A 174 5.79 -0.91 -26.34
N LEU A 175 6.83 -1.58 -26.83
CA LEU A 175 7.77 -2.33 -25.98
C LEU A 175 8.97 -1.46 -25.58
N SER A 176 9.11 -0.27 -26.14
CA SER A 176 10.27 0.64 -25.97
C SER A 176 11.61 -0.09 -26.12
N CYS A 177 11.68 -1.06 -26.99
CA CYS A 177 12.91 -1.81 -27.28
C CYS A 177 13.10 -1.92 -28.79
N THR A 178 14.35 -1.77 -29.20
CA THR A 178 14.77 -2.08 -30.57
C THR A 178 14.80 -3.59 -30.76
N ASN A 179 14.47 -4.05 -31.97
CA ASN A 179 14.83 -5.40 -32.37
C ASN A 179 16.34 -5.55 -32.20
N ARG A 180 16.77 -6.44 -31.28
CA ARG A 180 18.21 -6.67 -30.98
C ARG A 180 19.00 -7.17 -32.19
N GLU A 181 18.30 -7.67 -33.19
CA GLU A 181 18.89 -8.21 -34.42
C GLU A 181 19.03 -7.13 -35.52
N ALA A 182 18.47 -5.94 -35.34
CA ALA A 182 18.66 -4.87 -36.31
C ALA A 182 20.14 -4.44 -36.33
N SER A 183 20.84 -4.79 -37.39
CA SER A 183 22.23 -4.45 -37.62
C SER A 183 22.31 -3.14 -38.43
N ASP A 184 22.99 -2.16 -37.85
CA ASP A 184 23.40 -0.95 -38.54
C ASP A 184 24.81 -0.59 -38.11
N PRO A 185 25.71 -0.26 -39.04
CA PRO A 185 27.14 -0.02 -38.73
C PRO A 185 27.33 1.06 -37.65
N THR A 186 26.49 2.08 -37.63
CA THR A 186 26.58 3.17 -36.65
C THR A 186 26.15 2.70 -35.27
N LEU A 187 25.04 1.97 -35.17
CA LEU A 187 24.57 1.41 -33.91
C LEU A 187 25.54 0.34 -33.37
N ASP A 188 26.10 -0.49 -34.27
CA ASP A 188 27.05 -1.55 -33.89
C ASP A 188 28.38 -0.98 -33.38
N LYS A 189 28.84 0.13 -33.95
CA LYS A 189 29.99 0.89 -33.41
C LYS A 189 29.73 1.26 -31.94
N TRP A 190 28.57 1.83 -31.62
CA TRP A 190 28.26 2.28 -30.26
C TRP A 190 27.96 1.11 -29.31
N ARG A 191 27.39 0.01 -29.80
CA ARG A 191 27.29 -1.26 -29.03
C ARG A 191 28.66 -1.80 -28.64
N ALA A 192 29.60 -1.80 -29.56
CA ALA A 192 30.97 -2.25 -29.28
C ALA A 192 31.70 -1.34 -28.28
N GLU A 193 31.56 -0.01 -28.42
CA GLU A 193 32.15 0.94 -27.47
C GLU A 193 31.56 0.78 -26.06
N LEU A 194 30.24 0.62 -25.95
CA LEU A 194 29.57 0.37 -24.67
C LEU A 194 30.04 -0.93 -24.03
N ASN A 195 30.08 -2.00 -24.79
CA ASN A 195 30.56 -3.30 -24.30
C ASN A 195 32.01 -3.25 -23.80
N LYS A 196 32.88 -2.51 -24.49
CA LYS A 196 34.24 -2.27 -24.05
C LYS A 196 34.33 -1.56 -22.70
N GLU A 197 33.47 -0.54 -22.48
CA GLU A 197 33.45 0.17 -21.21
C GLU A 197 32.84 -0.69 -20.08
N ILE A 198 31.83 -1.52 -20.36
CA ILE A 198 31.32 -2.52 -19.43
C ILE A 198 32.40 -3.49 -18.99
N GLN A 199 33.17 -4.05 -19.95
CA GLN A 199 34.26 -4.94 -19.63
C GLN A 199 35.38 -4.29 -18.81
N LYS A 200 35.75 -3.05 -19.12
CA LYS A 200 36.70 -2.27 -18.33
C LYS A 200 36.22 -2.08 -16.89
N TYR A 201 34.96 -1.74 -16.72
CA TYR A 201 34.35 -1.55 -15.42
C TYR A 201 34.35 -2.85 -14.60
N ASN A 202 33.90 -3.95 -15.19
CA ASN A 202 33.89 -5.27 -14.56
C ASN A 202 35.30 -5.69 -14.14
N ASN A 203 36.29 -5.54 -15.01
CA ASN A 203 37.69 -5.84 -14.72
C ASN A 203 38.27 -5.01 -13.57
N LYS A 204 37.91 -3.72 -13.50
CA LYS A 204 38.25 -2.84 -12.39
C LYS A 204 37.62 -3.32 -11.10
N MET A 205 36.32 -3.61 -11.12
CA MET A 205 35.58 -4.01 -9.92
C MET A 205 36.03 -5.37 -9.37
N ARG A 206 36.34 -6.33 -10.20
CA ARG A 206 36.94 -7.63 -9.77
C ARG A 206 38.27 -7.46 -8.99
N ARG A 207 39.06 -6.43 -9.32
CA ARG A 207 40.30 -6.12 -8.59
C ARG A 207 40.04 -5.46 -7.22
N VAL A 208 38.91 -4.82 -7.05
CA VAL A 208 38.56 -4.07 -5.83
C VAL A 208 37.71 -4.90 -4.86
N LYS A 209 36.85 -5.78 -5.37
CA LYS A 209 35.90 -6.58 -4.58
C LYS A 209 36.09 -8.06 -4.93
N SER A 210 36.49 -8.88 -3.95
CA SER A 210 36.75 -10.31 -4.13
C SER A 210 35.55 -11.12 -4.61
N ASN A 211 34.33 -10.69 -4.29
CA ASN A 211 33.09 -11.40 -4.64
C ASN A 211 32.25 -10.60 -5.68
N PHE A 212 32.90 -9.83 -6.55
CA PHE A 212 32.19 -9.08 -7.57
C PHE A 212 31.65 -10.01 -8.65
N ILE A 213 30.37 -9.90 -8.93
CA ILE A 213 29.71 -10.56 -10.06
C ILE A 213 29.63 -9.56 -11.21
N ASP A 214 30.02 -9.99 -12.40
CA ASP A 214 29.98 -9.17 -13.60
C ASP A 214 28.57 -8.63 -13.86
N GLY A 215 28.47 -7.32 -14.05
CA GLY A 215 27.25 -6.62 -14.39
C GLY A 215 27.28 -6.12 -15.83
N ASP A 216 26.15 -5.62 -16.25
CA ASP A 216 25.93 -4.96 -17.54
C ASP A 216 25.90 -3.42 -17.42
N GLU A 217 26.30 -2.88 -16.27
CA GLU A 217 26.29 -1.45 -15.95
C GLU A 217 27.71 -0.86 -15.88
N ILE A 218 27.81 0.44 -16.14
CA ILE A 218 29.06 1.21 -16.05
C ILE A 218 28.89 2.39 -15.09
N HIS A 219 30.03 2.99 -14.70
CA HIS A 219 29.97 4.18 -13.84
C HIS A 219 29.23 5.33 -14.55
N ASN A 220 28.42 6.09 -13.80
CA ASN A 220 27.56 7.11 -14.35
C ASN A 220 28.33 8.19 -15.18
N SER A 221 29.50 8.62 -14.75
CA SER A 221 30.32 9.60 -15.50
C SER A 221 30.80 9.04 -16.86
N THR A 222 31.15 7.74 -16.91
CA THR A 222 31.52 7.04 -18.15
C THR A 222 30.32 6.95 -19.08
N TYR A 223 29.15 6.59 -18.54
CA TYR A 223 27.89 6.56 -19.28
C TYR A 223 27.56 7.93 -19.89
N GLN A 224 27.62 9.00 -19.11
CA GLN A 224 27.30 10.34 -19.59
C GLN A 224 28.26 10.79 -20.71
N SER A 225 29.56 10.51 -20.57
CA SER A 225 30.55 10.81 -21.60
C SER A 225 30.28 10.04 -22.88
N LEU A 226 29.96 8.73 -22.76
CA LEU A 226 29.63 7.88 -23.91
C LEU A 226 28.36 8.33 -24.62
N ALA A 227 27.31 8.61 -23.86
CA ALA A 227 26.03 9.07 -24.38
C ALA A 227 26.13 10.44 -25.10
N LYS A 228 26.95 11.35 -24.56
CA LYS A 228 27.21 12.64 -25.22
C LYS A 228 27.88 12.46 -26.57
N ARG A 229 28.93 11.62 -26.65
CA ARG A 229 29.63 11.35 -27.90
C ARG A 229 28.73 10.63 -28.92
N ALA A 230 27.91 9.68 -28.47
CA ALA A 230 26.97 8.98 -29.34
C ALA A 230 25.92 9.93 -29.94
N LEU A 231 25.50 10.92 -29.16
CA LEU A 231 24.55 11.92 -29.60
C LEU A 231 25.09 12.81 -30.76
N GLU A 232 26.42 13.04 -30.83
CA GLU A 232 27.06 13.73 -31.92
C GLU A 232 26.95 12.93 -33.24
N ASP A 233 26.93 11.60 -33.16
CA ASP A 233 26.67 10.72 -34.29
C ASP A 233 25.17 10.45 -34.52
N GLY A 234 24.26 11.18 -33.86
CA GLY A 234 22.81 11.02 -33.98
C GLY A 234 22.26 9.77 -33.26
N VAL A 235 23.03 9.16 -32.35
CA VAL A 235 22.66 7.97 -31.60
C VAL A 235 22.36 8.31 -30.15
N LEU A 236 21.29 7.71 -29.60
CA LEU A 236 20.92 7.76 -28.20
C LEU A 236 21.36 6.47 -27.50
N ILE A 237 22.09 6.62 -26.40
CA ILE A 237 22.34 5.53 -25.44
C ILE A 237 21.48 5.80 -24.22
N LEU A 238 20.47 4.98 -23.98
CA LEU A 238 19.49 5.15 -22.91
C LEU A 238 19.73 4.11 -21.81
N ALA A 239 19.91 4.57 -20.58
CA ALA A 239 20.06 3.68 -19.45
C ALA A 239 18.66 3.21 -18.95
N ASN A 240 18.47 1.90 -18.86
CA ASN A 240 17.25 1.26 -18.37
C ASN A 240 17.29 0.93 -16.87
N THR A 241 18.36 1.31 -16.15
CA THR A 241 18.51 1.05 -14.71
C THR A 241 17.32 1.55 -13.88
N GLY A 242 16.82 2.76 -14.20
CA GLY A 242 15.64 3.33 -13.54
C GLY A 242 14.36 2.51 -13.77
N ARG A 243 14.14 2.03 -15.00
CA ARG A 243 12.98 1.19 -15.39
C ARG A 243 13.06 -0.19 -14.75
N ARG A 244 14.23 -0.83 -14.78
CA ARG A 244 14.50 -2.12 -14.09
C ARG A 244 14.26 -2.00 -12.58
N ALA A 245 14.82 -0.96 -11.94
CA ALA A 245 14.62 -0.70 -10.53
C ALA A 245 13.14 -0.39 -10.18
N GLN A 246 12.39 0.23 -11.08
CA GLN A 246 10.95 0.43 -10.92
C GLN A 246 10.19 -0.90 -10.94
N ALA A 247 10.51 -1.79 -11.89
CA ALA A 247 9.92 -3.13 -11.93
C ALA A 247 10.22 -3.93 -10.65
N GLU A 248 11.46 -3.87 -10.14
CA GLU A 248 11.82 -4.48 -8.86
C GLU A 248 11.00 -3.92 -7.68
N ARG A 249 10.78 -2.62 -7.61
CA ARG A 249 9.95 -2.01 -6.57
C ARG A 249 8.49 -2.42 -6.68
N GLN A 250 7.98 -2.60 -7.90
CA GLN A 250 6.59 -2.96 -8.14
C GLN A 250 6.30 -4.44 -7.86
N CYS A 251 7.29 -5.32 -7.84
CA CYS A 251 7.04 -6.77 -7.81
C CYS A 251 6.28 -7.24 -6.56
N LEU A 252 6.69 -6.82 -5.37
CA LEU A 252 5.98 -7.19 -4.14
C LEU A 252 4.60 -6.56 -4.08
N ASN A 253 4.52 -5.25 -4.38
CA ASN A 253 3.26 -4.54 -4.36
C ASN A 253 2.23 -5.16 -5.32
N ALA A 254 2.66 -5.57 -6.52
CA ALA A 254 1.80 -6.27 -7.48
C ALA A 254 1.25 -7.59 -6.93
N ARG A 255 2.03 -8.34 -6.16
CA ARG A 255 1.58 -9.58 -5.49
C ARG A 255 0.54 -9.30 -4.40
N ILE A 256 0.80 -8.31 -3.54
CA ILE A 256 -0.08 -7.99 -2.40
C ILE A 256 -1.36 -7.31 -2.88
N GLN A 257 -1.26 -6.25 -3.69
CA GLN A 257 -2.44 -5.53 -4.19
C GLN A 257 -3.21 -6.35 -5.23
N GLY A 258 -2.51 -7.09 -6.08
CA GLY A 258 -3.15 -8.05 -6.99
C GLY A 258 -3.94 -9.09 -6.22
N GLY A 259 -3.36 -9.63 -5.14
CA GLY A 259 -4.01 -10.57 -4.24
C GLY A 259 -5.22 -9.98 -3.52
N ALA A 260 -5.16 -8.72 -3.10
CA ALA A 260 -6.29 -7.99 -2.53
C ALA A 260 -7.43 -7.84 -3.56
N ALA A 261 -7.09 -7.43 -4.79
CA ALA A 261 -8.06 -7.31 -5.87
C ALA A 261 -8.69 -8.66 -6.25
N SER A 262 -7.91 -9.76 -6.23
CA SER A 262 -8.41 -11.11 -6.47
C SER A 262 -9.41 -11.53 -5.39
N LEU A 263 -9.12 -11.21 -4.12
CA LEU A 263 -10.02 -11.49 -3.01
C LEU A 263 -11.31 -10.67 -3.08
N THR A 264 -11.22 -9.36 -3.37
CA THR A 264 -12.40 -8.49 -3.54
C THR A 264 -13.29 -8.99 -4.67
N LYS A 265 -12.71 -9.38 -5.82
CA LYS A 265 -13.49 -9.94 -6.94
C LYS A 265 -14.19 -11.25 -6.57
N LEU A 266 -13.52 -12.11 -5.81
CA LEU A 266 -14.13 -13.35 -5.33
C LEU A 266 -15.26 -13.04 -4.33
N ALA A 267 -15.07 -12.07 -3.44
CA ALA A 267 -16.11 -11.60 -2.53
C ALA A 267 -17.33 -11.04 -3.28
N MET A 268 -17.12 -10.24 -4.34
CA MET A 268 -18.22 -9.76 -5.19
C MET A 268 -19.05 -10.91 -5.81
N VAL A 269 -18.38 -11.98 -6.28
CA VAL A 269 -19.06 -13.16 -6.81
C VAL A 269 -19.90 -13.84 -5.71
N ASN A 270 -19.36 -13.96 -4.50
CA ASN A 270 -20.08 -14.60 -3.39
C ASN A 270 -21.23 -13.74 -2.86
N ILE A 271 -21.05 -12.41 -2.79
CA ILE A 271 -22.13 -11.45 -2.51
C ILE A 271 -23.27 -11.61 -3.51
N HIS A 272 -22.95 -11.63 -4.81
CA HIS A 272 -23.94 -11.82 -5.86
C HIS A 272 -24.64 -13.20 -5.80
N ARG A 273 -23.95 -14.23 -5.31
CA ARG A 273 -24.50 -15.60 -5.20
C ARG A 273 -25.22 -15.85 -3.89
N SER A 274 -24.97 -15.07 -2.83
CA SER A 274 -25.62 -15.23 -1.53
C SER A 274 -27.15 -15.17 -1.68
N LYS A 275 -27.83 -16.22 -1.23
CA LYS A 275 -29.29 -16.26 -1.20
C LYS A 275 -29.82 -15.32 -0.12
N GLU A 276 -29.19 -15.30 1.03
CA GLU A 276 -29.56 -14.47 2.17
C GLU A 276 -29.53 -12.97 1.80
N LEU A 277 -28.48 -12.50 1.13
CA LEU A 277 -28.40 -11.11 0.65
C LEU A 277 -29.46 -10.81 -0.43
N LYS A 278 -29.80 -11.77 -1.29
CA LYS A 278 -30.88 -11.63 -2.28
C LYS A 278 -32.25 -11.54 -1.63
N ASP A 279 -32.49 -12.34 -0.60
CA ASP A 279 -33.75 -12.34 0.15
C ASP A 279 -33.97 -10.98 0.86
N LEU A 280 -32.88 -10.30 1.25
CA LEU A 280 -32.85 -8.92 1.75
C LEU A 280 -32.82 -7.86 0.63
N MET A 281 -33.04 -8.25 -0.62
CA MET A 281 -33.01 -7.37 -1.82
C MET A 281 -31.72 -6.57 -1.96
N ALA A 282 -30.60 -7.05 -1.38
CA ALA A 282 -29.31 -6.41 -1.43
C ALA A 282 -28.70 -6.57 -2.84
N LYS A 283 -28.31 -5.45 -3.46
CA LYS A 283 -27.73 -5.40 -4.81
C LYS A 283 -26.35 -4.80 -4.79
N LEU A 284 -25.39 -5.49 -5.39
CA LEU A 284 -24.05 -4.96 -5.62
C LEU A 284 -24.15 -3.85 -6.67
N ILE A 285 -23.73 -2.65 -6.33
CA ILE A 285 -23.80 -1.47 -7.19
C ILE A 285 -22.44 -1.14 -7.80
N ILE A 286 -21.41 -0.99 -6.96
CA ILE A 286 -20.09 -0.57 -7.41
C ILE A 286 -19.01 -1.11 -6.48
N THR A 287 -17.78 -1.16 -6.97
CA THR A 287 -16.58 -1.42 -6.18
C THR A 287 -15.55 -0.32 -6.40
N VAL A 288 -14.91 0.13 -5.32
CA VAL A 288 -13.82 1.10 -5.35
C VAL A 288 -12.67 0.53 -4.52
N HIS A 289 -11.58 0.12 -5.18
CA HIS A 289 -10.45 -0.58 -4.57
C HIS A 289 -10.86 -1.85 -3.78
N ASP A 290 -10.84 -1.81 -2.46
CA ASP A 290 -11.21 -2.87 -1.52
C ASP A 290 -12.56 -2.62 -0.82
N GLU A 291 -13.28 -1.61 -1.27
CA GLU A 291 -14.62 -1.25 -0.85
C GLU A 291 -15.66 -1.78 -1.84
N VAL A 292 -16.78 -2.27 -1.29
CA VAL A 292 -17.92 -2.77 -2.06
C VAL A 292 -19.16 -2.02 -1.58
N LEU A 293 -19.88 -1.39 -2.48
CA LEU A 293 -21.15 -0.74 -2.21
C LEU A 293 -22.30 -1.67 -2.58
N VAL A 294 -23.21 -1.81 -1.63
CA VAL A 294 -24.43 -2.61 -1.76
C VAL A 294 -25.62 -1.73 -1.40
N GLU A 295 -26.61 -1.70 -2.25
CA GLU A 295 -27.90 -1.02 -2.01
C GLU A 295 -28.93 -2.04 -1.53
N CYS A 296 -29.72 -1.67 -0.52
CA CYS A 296 -30.83 -2.47 -0.05
C CYS A 296 -31.96 -1.53 0.48
N PRO A 297 -33.23 -2.04 0.61
CA PRO A 297 -34.27 -1.30 1.30
C PRO A 297 -33.87 -0.98 2.73
N GLU A 298 -34.22 0.22 3.22
CA GLU A 298 -33.85 0.71 4.55
C GLU A 298 -34.27 -0.25 5.67
N ILE A 299 -35.39 -0.94 5.53
CA ILE A 299 -35.91 -1.92 6.50
C ILE A 299 -34.98 -3.11 6.71
N TYR A 300 -34.09 -3.40 5.77
CA TYR A 300 -33.10 -4.50 5.81
C TYR A 300 -31.67 -4.03 6.05
N ALA A 301 -31.46 -2.71 6.20
CA ALA A 301 -30.12 -2.14 6.26
C ALA A 301 -29.26 -2.72 7.41
N ASP A 302 -29.85 -2.85 8.60
CA ASP A 302 -29.17 -3.40 9.79
C ASP A 302 -28.79 -4.88 9.64
N GLU A 303 -29.60 -5.65 8.90
CA GLU A 303 -29.33 -7.06 8.63
C GLU A 303 -28.23 -7.22 7.57
N VAL A 304 -28.30 -6.40 6.51
CA VAL A 304 -27.28 -6.38 5.45
C VAL A 304 -25.95 -5.90 6.02
N GLU A 305 -25.94 -4.89 6.90
CA GLU A 305 -24.72 -4.41 7.58
C GLU A 305 -24.00 -5.52 8.36
N LYS A 306 -24.71 -6.46 8.94
CA LYS A 306 -24.14 -7.61 9.66
C LYS A 306 -23.73 -8.73 8.72
N LEU A 307 -24.54 -9.04 7.73
CA LEU A 307 -24.34 -10.19 6.85
C LEU A 307 -23.26 -9.95 5.78
N LEU A 308 -23.22 -8.75 5.19
CA LEU A 308 -22.28 -8.42 4.11
C LEU A 308 -20.80 -8.60 4.51
N PRO A 309 -20.34 -8.09 5.66
CA PRO A 309 -18.97 -8.35 6.14
C PRO A 309 -18.68 -9.82 6.34
N GLN A 310 -19.65 -10.58 6.85
CA GLN A 310 -19.50 -12.01 7.06
C GLN A 310 -19.27 -12.75 5.75
N VAL A 311 -20.05 -12.47 4.70
CA VAL A 311 -19.86 -13.05 3.36
C VAL A 311 -18.48 -12.72 2.80
N MET A 312 -18.02 -11.48 2.97
CA MET A 312 -16.69 -11.07 2.52
C MET A 312 -15.56 -11.78 3.27
N ILE A 313 -15.68 -11.93 4.59
CA ILE A 313 -14.70 -12.62 5.44
C ILE A 313 -14.69 -14.12 5.12
N ASP A 314 -15.86 -14.74 5.01
CA ASP A 314 -15.99 -16.19 4.73
C ASP A 314 -15.45 -16.54 3.35
N THR A 315 -15.51 -15.61 2.39
CA THR A 315 -14.87 -15.77 1.09
C THR A 315 -13.36 -15.99 1.19
N ALA A 316 -12.70 -15.37 2.17
CA ALA A 316 -11.25 -15.50 2.34
C ALA A 316 -10.84 -16.79 3.06
N LYS A 317 -11.66 -17.31 3.97
CA LYS A 317 -11.32 -18.44 4.86
C LYS A 317 -10.73 -19.67 4.17
N PRO A 318 -11.25 -20.14 2.99
CA PRO A 318 -10.69 -21.29 2.31
C PRO A 318 -9.26 -21.10 1.77
N TYR A 319 -8.82 -19.86 1.61
CA TYR A 319 -7.58 -19.50 0.92
C TYR A 319 -6.56 -18.83 1.83
N ILE A 320 -7.02 -18.02 2.76
CA ILE A 320 -6.17 -17.14 3.57
C ILE A 320 -6.26 -17.59 5.04
N THR A 321 -5.16 -18.07 5.58
CA THR A 321 -5.08 -18.59 6.95
C THR A 321 -5.01 -17.51 8.02
N VAL A 322 -4.76 -16.26 7.64
CA VAL A 322 -4.74 -15.10 8.54
C VAL A 322 -6.16 -14.57 8.73
N PRO A 323 -6.62 -14.29 9.96
CA PRO A 323 -7.95 -13.73 10.19
C PRO A 323 -8.19 -12.45 9.40
N MET A 324 -9.25 -12.43 8.58
CA MET A 324 -9.67 -11.26 7.83
C MET A 324 -10.64 -10.40 8.64
N SER A 325 -10.72 -9.11 8.33
CA SER A 325 -11.73 -8.21 8.91
C SER A 325 -12.31 -7.31 7.84
N CYS A 326 -13.57 -6.99 8.02
CA CYS A 326 -14.30 -6.08 7.16
C CYS A 326 -15.06 -5.08 8.05
N ASP A 327 -14.95 -3.79 7.77
CA ASP A 327 -15.70 -2.76 8.48
C ASP A 327 -16.91 -2.38 7.62
N PRO A 328 -18.14 -2.61 8.10
CA PRO A 328 -19.34 -2.14 7.43
C PRO A 328 -19.61 -0.68 7.77
N TYR A 329 -20.26 0.00 6.87
CA TYR A 329 -20.82 1.34 7.06
C TYR A 329 -22.21 1.35 6.46
N ASN A 330 -23.22 1.72 7.25
CA ASN A 330 -24.59 1.92 6.81
C ASN A 330 -24.83 3.42 6.62
N VAL A 331 -25.04 3.84 5.39
CA VAL A 331 -25.18 5.24 5.01
C VAL A 331 -26.36 5.42 4.06
N SER A 332 -27.05 6.54 4.12
CA SER A 332 -28.16 6.83 3.22
C SER A 332 -27.74 7.17 1.79
N ARG A 333 -26.47 7.54 1.60
CA ARG A 333 -25.87 7.84 0.30
C ARG A 333 -24.36 7.59 0.33
N TRP A 334 -23.81 7.19 -0.80
CA TRP A 334 -22.37 7.09 -0.99
C TRP A 334 -21.77 8.51 -0.98
N TYR A 335 -20.62 8.72 -0.40
CA TYR A 335 -20.00 10.02 -0.13
C TYR A 335 -20.70 10.73 1.04
N CYS A 336 -20.66 10.10 2.19
CA CYS A 336 -20.85 10.82 3.44
C CYS A 336 -19.46 11.16 4.00
N ASP A 337 -19.29 12.42 4.34
CA ASP A 337 -18.20 12.86 5.19
C ASP A 337 -18.21 12.03 6.49
N GLU A 338 -17.08 11.42 6.86
CA GLU A 338 -16.99 10.57 8.06
C GLU A 338 -17.43 11.31 9.32
N ALA A 339 -17.15 12.62 9.41
CA ALA A 339 -17.56 13.46 10.52
C ALA A 339 -19.07 13.69 10.50
N GLY A 340 -19.66 13.95 9.33
CA GLY A 340 -21.11 14.11 9.17
C GLY A 340 -21.89 12.84 9.51
N VAL A 341 -21.35 11.66 9.15
CA VAL A 341 -21.94 10.36 9.57
C VAL A 341 -21.87 10.21 11.09
N SER A 342 -20.73 10.51 11.70
CA SER A 342 -20.53 10.41 13.15
C SER A 342 -21.50 11.31 13.91
N ILE A 343 -21.67 12.55 13.45
CA ILE A 343 -22.58 13.53 14.02
C ILE A 343 -24.04 13.08 13.91
N ARG A 344 -24.47 12.58 12.76
CA ARG A 344 -25.82 12.05 12.57
C ARG A 344 -26.10 10.82 13.42
N ASP A 345 -25.13 9.93 13.53
CA ASP A 345 -25.24 8.71 14.36
C ASP A 345 -25.29 9.04 15.84
N GLU A 346 -24.52 10.03 16.29
CA GLU A 346 -24.58 10.52 17.66
C GLU A 346 -25.95 11.13 17.96
N PHE A 347 -26.45 11.97 17.09
CA PHE A 347 -27.77 12.56 17.20
C PHE A 347 -28.87 11.50 17.29
N LYS A 348 -28.91 10.54 16.37
CA LYS A 348 -29.85 9.41 16.38
C LYS A 348 -29.78 8.58 17.66
N LYS A 349 -28.57 8.37 18.20
CA LYS A 349 -28.38 7.64 19.48
C LYS A 349 -28.97 8.39 20.67
N LEU A 350 -28.87 9.70 20.67
CA LEU A 350 -29.48 10.56 21.70
C LEU A 350 -31.02 10.54 21.63
N GLU A 351 -31.58 10.64 20.42
CA GLU A 351 -33.02 10.49 20.19
C GLU A 351 -33.55 9.11 20.63
N LYS A 352 -32.81 8.01 20.28
CA LYS A 352 -33.17 6.66 20.73
C LYS A 352 -33.11 6.47 22.25
N LYS A 353 -32.35 7.30 22.97
CA LYS A 353 -32.33 7.32 24.44
C LYS A 353 -33.46 8.16 25.05
N GLY A 354 -34.35 8.71 24.23
CA GLY A 354 -35.50 9.50 24.69
C GLY A 354 -35.15 10.97 24.99
N ILE A 355 -34.00 11.45 24.54
CA ILE A 355 -33.67 12.88 24.68
C ILE A 355 -34.42 13.66 23.60
N GLU A 356 -35.05 14.78 24.00
CA GLU A 356 -35.77 15.65 23.06
C GLU A 356 -34.81 16.17 21.96
N ARG A 357 -35.35 16.35 20.76
CA ARG A 357 -34.59 16.73 19.54
C ARG A 357 -33.73 17.97 19.73
N ASP A 358 -34.27 19.02 20.35
CA ASP A 358 -33.58 20.30 20.56
C ASP A 358 -32.46 20.17 21.61
N GLU A 359 -32.62 19.29 22.59
CA GLU A 359 -31.61 19.00 23.59
C GLU A 359 -30.50 18.11 23.01
N ALA A 360 -30.85 17.07 22.22
CA ALA A 360 -29.93 16.24 21.50
C ALA A 360 -29.07 17.08 20.53
N LEU A 361 -29.66 18.04 19.83
CA LEU A 361 -28.95 18.94 18.94
C LEU A 361 -27.93 19.81 19.68
N LYS A 362 -28.29 20.39 20.83
CA LYS A 362 -27.37 21.16 21.66
C LYS A 362 -26.20 20.33 22.17
N ILE A 363 -26.45 19.10 22.56
CA ILE A 363 -25.39 18.16 23.00
C ILE A 363 -24.42 17.89 21.85
N VAL A 364 -24.93 17.58 20.65
CA VAL A 364 -24.08 17.30 19.48
C VAL A 364 -23.27 18.53 19.09
N ILE A 365 -23.86 19.72 19.04
CA ILE A 365 -23.12 20.96 18.77
C ILE A 365 -22.01 21.20 19.80
N SER A 366 -22.28 20.96 21.08
CA SER A 366 -21.29 21.10 22.14
C SER A 366 -20.14 20.10 22.04
N ASN A 367 -20.39 18.91 21.50
CA ASN A 367 -19.40 17.86 21.37
C ASN A 367 -18.51 18.03 20.12
N HIS A 368 -18.92 18.87 19.17
CA HIS A 368 -18.21 19.11 17.90
C HIS A 368 -17.93 20.60 17.66
N PRO A 369 -17.19 21.26 18.57
CA PRO A 369 -16.89 22.69 18.48
C PRO A 369 -16.00 23.07 17.28
N GLU A 370 -15.40 22.08 16.61
CA GLU A 370 -14.57 22.26 15.40
C GLU A 370 -15.41 22.61 14.16
N PHE A 371 -16.74 22.39 14.17
CA PHE A 371 -17.62 22.68 13.05
C PHE A 371 -18.58 23.84 13.37
N PRO A 372 -18.95 24.67 12.37
CA PRO A 372 -19.98 25.69 12.54
C PRO A 372 -21.32 25.08 12.95
N GLU A 373 -22.02 25.72 13.89
CA GLU A 373 -23.34 25.26 14.36
C GLU A 373 -24.34 25.09 13.20
N SER A 374 -24.34 26.02 12.24
CA SER A 374 -25.20 25.95 11.05
C SER A 374 -24.92 24.73 10.20
N SER A 375 -23.65 24.32 10.07
CA SER A 375 -23.25 23.15 9.30
C SER A 375 -23.69 21.84 9.97
N ILE A 376 -23.59 21.76 11.31
CA ILE A 376 -24.09 20.62 12.09
C ILE A 376 -25.61 20.49 11.95
N ILE A 377 -26.35 21.60 12.08
CA ILE A 377 -27.80 21.62 11.93
C ILE A 377 -28.21 21.18 10.53
N ASP A 378 -27.57 21.70 9.49
CA ASP A 378 -27.85 21.31 8.11
C ASP A 378 -27.56 19.83 7.88
N THR A 379 -26.43 19.33 8.34
CA THR A 379 -26.05 17.91 8.25
C THR A 379 -27.06 16.98 8.92
N ILE A 380 -27.60 17.36 10.08
CA ILE A 380 -28.61 16.57 10.80
C ILE A 380 -29.97 16.64 10.11
N THR A 381 -30.35 17.80 9.59
CA THR A 381 -31.70 18.04 9.04
C THR A 381 -31.86 17.64 7.60
N THR A 382 -30.86 17.89 6.77
CA THR A 382 -30.88 17.64 5.32
C THR A 382 -30.09 16.40 4.91
N GLY A 383 -29.18 15.93 5.76
CA GLY A 383 -28.23 14.90 5.45
C GLY A 383 -27.12 15.36 4.50
N ASN A 384 -26.93 16.66 4.33
CA ASN A 384 -25.82 17.21 3.54
C ASN A 384 -24.48 16.99 4.25
N ASP A 385 -23.38 17.08 3.48
CA ASP A 385 -22.03 16.99 4.03
C ASP A 385 -21.74 18.22 4.91
N LEU A 386 -20.85 18.04 5.88
CA LEU A 386 -20.40 19.14 6.72
C LEU A 386 -19.64 20.16 5.88
N GLU A 387 -20.01 21.42 5.97
CA GLU A 387 -19.25 22.54 5.44
C GLU A 387 -18.39 23.14 6.57
N PHE A 388 -17.10 23.36 6.27
CA PHE A 388 -16.11 23.96 7.17
C PHE A 388 -16.23 25.50 7.20
#